data_1d0052bebf58d32e84611ed4d724cd2c
#
_entry.id   1d0052bebf58d32e84611ed4d724cd2c
#
_cell.length_a   1.000
_cell.length_b   1.000
_cell.length_c   1.000
_cell.angle_alpha   90.00
_cell.angle_beta   90.00
_cell.angle_gamma   90.00
#
_symmetry.space_group_name_H-M   'P 1'
#
loop_
_entity.id
_entity.type
_entity.pdbx_description
1 polymer ?
#
loop_
_entity_poly.entity_id
_entity_poly.type
_entity_poly.pdbx_seq_one_letter_code
_entity_poly.pdbx_strand_id
1 'polypeptide(L)'
;MAASMTTAMTQAVDTPASATTALPALSSTESGAMTVPMWSIVVLLVGLAVTAGWALYARAVRVDRLHRQVLGARATLEAQLVHRAEAAAELASVPALDPASGLLLSRAAREALDAEGPLVDDGLDTSTPLEGTPSSPPASSGAALPAPTTRSRALIESDLSRVLRTVVSEPARRELSADPLSLPALNRLDRACSRLVLARRFHNTHVSEAQALRARLLVRMCHLAGHAPMPQTFDADDDTTPEAPPERDDEVQPR
;
A
#
# COMPACT_ATOMS: atom_id res chain seq x y z
N MET A 1 -15.26 14.10 55.97
CA MET A 1 -14.64 14.43 57.26
C MET A 1 -13.59 15.45 56.93
N ALA A 2 -13.87 16.73 57.12
CA ALA A 2 -13.68 17.55 58.34
C ALA A 2 -12.20 17.85 58.51
N ALA A 3 -11.67 19.01 58.65
CA ALA A 3 -12.11 20.39 58.93
C ALA A 3 -10.83 21.24 58.86
N SER A 4 -10.87 22.43 58.27
CA SER A 4 -11.01 23.73 58.92
C SER A 4 -9.99 24.06 60.03
N MET A 5 -9.31 25.21 59.88
CA MET A 5 -9.20 26.34 60.81
C MET A 5 -8.04 27.23 60.36
N THR A 6 -8.24 28.36 59.75
CA THR A 6 -8.59 29.70 60.33
C THR A 6 -7.85 30.03 61.63
N THR A 7 -6.98 31.05 61.59
CA THR A 7 -6.98 32.11 62.57
C THR A 7 -6.13 33.32 62.13
N ALA A 8 -6.78 34.47 62.10
CA ALA A 8 -6.24 35.82 61.95
C ALA A 8 -5.80 36.39 63.29
N MET A 9 -4.99 37.44 63.27
CA MET A 9 -4.99 38.59 64.23
C MET A 9 -3.77 39.44 63.90
N THR A 10 -3.85 40.62 63.34
CA THR A 10 -4.33 41.93 63.83
C THR A 10 -3.31 42.72 64.63
N GLN A 11 -3.05 43.97 64.17
CA GLN A 11 -2.60 45.21 64.82
C GLN A 11 -1.07 45.35 65.16
N ALA A 12 -0.45 46.53 65.05
CA ALA A 12 -0.86 47.95 65.06
C ALA A 12 0.23 48.83 64.39
N VAL A 13 -0.15 49.81 63.66
CA VAL A 13 0.02 51.26 63.82
C VAL A 13 1.23 51.72 64.62
N ASP A 14 2.15 52.40 63.88
CA ASP A 14 2.65 53.71 64.28
C ASP A 14 3.43 54.39 63.11
N THR A 15 3.06 55.62 62.79
CA THR A 15 3.76 56.65 62.05
C THR A 15 4.20 57.70 63.05
N PRO A 16 5.10 58.72 62.86
CA PRO A 16 5.72 59.18 61.61
C PRO A 16 7.19 59.58 61.75
N ALA A 17 7.84 59.95 60.65
CA ALA A 17 8.61 61.18 60.53
C ALA A 17 9.46 61.26 59.27
N SER A 18 9.14 62.25 58.50
CA SER A 18 9.97 63.04 57.63
C SER A 18 11.46 62.74 57.54
N ALA A 19 11.95 62.52 56.31
CA ALA A 19 13.09 63.28 55.80
C ALA A 19 13.50 62.84 54.40
N THR A 20 13.53 63.79 53.55
CA THR A 20 14.59 64.11 52.57
C THR A 20 14.65 63.24 51.29
N THR A 21 14.13 63.86 50.30
CA THR A 21 14.44 63.72 48.85
C THR A 21 15.92 63.36 48.64
N ALA A 22 16.15 62.14 48.09
CA ALA A 22 17.30 61.87 47.26
C ALA A 22 16.80 61.06 46.08
N LEU A 23 16.76 61.71 44.90
CA LEU A 23 16.66 61.01 43.65
C LEU A 23 17.87 60.05 43.52
N PRO A 24 17.68 58.75 43.43
CA PRO A 24 18.74 57.91 42.90
C PRO A 24 18.77 58.14 41.37
N ALA A 25 19.95 58.50 40.96
CA ALA A 25 20.35 58.58 39.56
C ALA A 25 19.78 57.40 38.76
N LEU A 26 19.22 57.72 37.61
CA LEU A 26 18.94 56.74 36.56
C LEU A 26 20.26 56.02 36.23
N SER A 27 20.50 54.95 36.95
CA SER A 27 21.54 54.00 36.53
C SER A 27 21.17 53.47 35.18
N SER A 28 21.98 53.87 34.22
CA SER A 28 22.12 53.33 32.89
C SER A 28 21.65 51.90 32.82
N THR A 29 20.59 51.69 32.05
CA THR A 29 20.27 50.34 31.54
C THR A 29 21.48 49.91 30.73
N GLU A 30 22.39 49.18 31.37
CA GLU A 30 23.40 48.42 30.63
C GLU A 30 22.63 47.50 29.71
N SER A 31 22.57 47.90 28.45
CA SER A 31 22.23 47.07 27.32
C SER A 31 23.33 45.99 27.30
N GLY A 32 23.20 45.01 28.20
CA GLY A 32 23.98 43.76 28.11
C GLY A 32 23.64 43.09 26.83
N ALA A 33 24.29 43.50 25.75
CA ALA A 33 24.37 42.68 24.56
C ALA A 33 24.90 41.32 25.06
N MET A 34 23.99 40.35 25.24
CA MET A 34 24.36 38.97 25.55
C MET A 34 25.25 38.50 24.40
N THR A 35 26.55 38.71 24.57
CA THR A 35 27.56 38.11 23.68
C THR A 35 27.45 36.60 23.89
N VAL A 36 26.62 35.95 23.11
CA VAL A 36 26.47 34.50 23.12
C VAL A 36 27.87 33.95 22.81
N PRO A 37 28.50 33.23 23.72
CA PRO A 37 29.85 32.76 23.53
C PRO A 37 29.90 31.85 22.31
N MET A 38 30.86 32.01 21.43
CA MET A 38 30.98 31.31 20.16
C MET A 38 30.85 29.77 20.29
N TRP A 39 31.28 29.21 21.42
CA TRP A 39 31.16 27.78 21.70
C TRP A 39 29.68 27.32 21.84
N SER A 40 28.78 28.17 22.37
CA SER A 40 27.37 27.83 22.50
C SER A 40 26.66 27.75 21.14
N ILE A 41 27.09 28.59 20.19
CA ILE A 41 26.63 28.51 18.80
C ILE A 41 27.10 27.19 18.17
N VAL A 42 28.36 26.82 18.41
CA VAL A 42 28.91 25.54 17.91
C VAL A 42 28.16 24.34 18.51
N VAL A 43 27.90 24.34 19.80
CA VAL A 43 27.13 23.28 20.47
C VAL A 43 25.71 23.20 19.93
N LEU A 44 25.06 24.35 19.69
CA LEU A 44 23.71 24.39 19.09
C LEU A 44 23.72 23.83 17.67
N LEU A 45 24.69 24.21 16.85
CA LEU A 45 24.83 23.71 15.47
C LEU A 45 25.11 22.20 15.43
N VAL A 46 25.97 21.69 16.31
CA VAL A 46 26.25 20.26 16.44
C VAL A 46 24.99 19.52 16.90
N GLY A 47 24.28 20.03 17.90
CA GLY A 47 23.02 19.46 18.37
C GLY A 47 21.97 19.41 17.26
N LEU A 48 21.84 20.49 16.49
CA LEU A 48 20.94 20.55 15.34
C LEU A 48 21.35 19.56 14.23
N ALA A 49 22.63 19.45 13.93
CA ALA A 49 23.13 18.51 12.94
C ALA A 49 22.88 17.04 13.35
N VAL A 50 23.09 16.71 14.61
CA VAL A 50 22.84 15.37 15.17
C VAL A 50 21.34 15.04 15.11
N THR A 51 20.47 15.96 15.53
CA THR A 51 19.01 15.74 15.49
C THR A 51 18.48 15.64 14.06
N ALA A 52 19.00 16.45 13.14
CA ALA A 52 18.68 16.36 11.72
C ALA A 52 19.16 15.03 11.13
N GLY A 53 20.40 14.62 11.41
CA GLY A 53 20.96 13.33 10.98
C GLY A 53 20.14 12.15 11.50
N TRP A 54 19.74 12.18 12.76
CA TRP A 54 18.88 11.16 13.35
C TRP A 54 17.49 11.11 12.68
N ALA A 55 16.89 12.27 12.44
CA ALA A 55 15.59 12.35 11.76
C ALA A 55 15.64 11.84 10.32
N LEU A 56 16.73 12.11 9.58
CA LEU A 56 16.98 11.58 8.25
C LEU A 56 17.17 10.06 8.27
N TYR A 57 17.98 9.55 9.19
CA TYR A 57 18.19 8.13 9.39
C TYR A 57 16.89 7.38 9.68
N ALA A 58 16.08 7.90 10.62
CA ALA A 58 14.79 7.30 10.92
C ALA A 58 13.84 7.25 9.72
N ARG A 59 13.89 8.25 8.83
CA ARG A 59 13.12 8.26 7.59
C ARG A 59 13.66 7.28 6.56
N ALA A 60 14.97 7.15 6.41
CA ALA A 60 15.59 6.18 5.52
C ALA A 60 15.21 4.75 5.92
N VAL A 61 15.28 4.41 7.21
CA VAL A 61 14.85 3.10 7.73
C VAL A 61 13.35 2.86 7.46
N ARG A 62 12.52 3.89 7.56
CA ARG A 62 11.09 3.77 7.25
C ARG A 62 10.84 3.50 5.77
N VAL A 63 11.57 4.15 4.86
CA VAL A 63 11.50 3.90 3.41
C VAL A 63 11.88 2.46 3.09
N ASP A 64 12.98 1.98 3.65
CA ASP A 64 13.46 0.61 3.45
C ASP A 64 12.47 -0.43 3.99
N ARG A 65 11.88 -0.17 5.16
CA ARG A 65 10.84 -1.04 5.71
C ARG A 65 9.61 -1.13 4.79
N LEU A 66 9.12 0.01 4.28
CA LEU A 66 7.97 0.04 3.36
C LEU A 66 8.29 -0.66 2.04
N HIS A 67 9.50 -0.49 1.53
CA HIS A 67 9.93 -1.20 0.34
C HIS A 67 9.85 -2.73 0.52
N ARG A 68 10.38 -3.24 1.64
CA ARG A 68 10.27 -4.68 1.97
C ARG A 68 8.82 -5.13 2.16
N GLN A 69 7.95 -4.29 2.71
CA GLN A 69 6.53 -4.60 2.85
C GLN A 69 5.82 -4.70 1.49
N VAL A 70 6.14 -3.81 0.55
CA VAL A 70 5.62 -3.87 -0.83
C VAL A 70 6.05 -5.17 -1.50
N LEU A 71 7.33 -5.54 -1.43
CA LEU A 71 7.83 -6.79 -2.01
C LEU A 71 7.17 -8.03 -1.38
N GLY A 72 7.00 -8.06 -0.06
CA GLY A 72 6.32 -9.15 0.64
C GLY A 72 4.83 -9.24 0.28
N ALA A 73 4.15 -8.10 0.17
CA ALA A 73 2.75 -8.06 -0.25
C ALA A 73 2.58 -8.50 -1.71
N ARG A 74 3.55 -8.15 -2.59
CA ARG A 74 3.59 -8.59 -3.99
C ARG A 74 3.71 -10.12 -4.09
N ALA A 75 4.68 -10.72 -3.39
CA ALA A 75 4.84 -12.17 -3.36
C ALA A 75 3.59 -12.89 -2.82
N THR A 76 2.93 -12.31 -1.81
CA THR A 76 1.65 -12.82 -1.30
C THR A 76 0.55 -12.75 -2.35
N LEU A 77 0.44 -11.63 -3.06
CA LEU A 77 -0.54 -11.46 -4.14
C LEU A 77 -0.32 -12.47 -5.26
N GLU A 78 0.92 -12.65 -5.70
CA GLU A 78 1.30 -13.68 -6.69
C GLU A 78 0.87 -15.08 -6.27
N ALA A 79 1.15 -15.47 -5.03
CA ALA A 79 0.73 -16.77 -4.50
C ALA A 79 -0.81 -16.92 -4.52
N GLN A 80 -1.57 -15.85 -4.22
CA GLN A 80 -3.04 -15.91 -4.25
C GLN A 80 -3.60 -15.98 -5.68
N LEU A 81 -2.94 -15.35 -6.68
CA LEU A 81 -3.31 -15.49 -8.09
C LEU A 81 -3.14 -16.95 -8.55
N VAL A 82 -2.02 -17.58 -8.23
CA VAL A 82 -1.78 -19.00 -8.52
C VAL A 82 -2.83 -19.89 -7.84
N HIS A 83 -3.09 -19.67 -6.55
CA HIS A 83 -4.10 -20.46 -5.82
C HIS A 83 -5.52 -20.31 -6.39
N ARG A 84 -5.87 -19.13 -6.91
CA ARG A 84 -7.16 -18.92 -7.60
C ARG A 84 -7.20 -19.71 -8.91
N ALA A 85 -6.15 -19.65 -9.71
CA ALA A 85 -6.07 -20.37 -10.97
C ALA A 85 -6.08 -21.88 -10.79
N GLU A 86 -5.39 -22.42 -9.76
CA GLU A 86 -5.45 -23.82 -9.38
C GLU A 86 -6.86 -24.25 -8.94
N ALA A 87 -7.53 -23.46 -8.10
CA ALA A 87 -8.90 -23.73 -7.67
C ALA A 87 -9.90 -23.68 -8.83
N ALA A 88 -9.70 -22.76 -9.79
CA ALA A 88 -10.49 -22.69 -11.01
C ALA A 88 -10.28 -23.94 -11.91
N ALA A 89 -9.03 -24.39 -12.04
CA ALA A 89 -8.72 -25.63 -12.80
C ALA A 89 -9.33 -26.87 -12.15
N GLU A 90 -9.31 -26.94 -10.81
CA GLU A 90 -9.98 -28.03 -10.07
C GLU A 90 -11.48 -28.02 -10.31
N LEU A 91 -12.15 -26.86 -10.19
CA LEU A 91 -13.57 -26.75 -10.48
C LEU A 91 -13.92 -27.08 -11.92
N ALA A 92 -13.06 -26.74 -12.88
CA ALA A 92 -13.25 -27.09 -14.29
C ALA A 92 -13.29 -28.59 -14.59
N SER A 93 -12.73 -29.41 -13.70
CA SER A 93 -12.69 -30.89 -13.81
C SER A 93 -13.89 -31.61 -13.17
N VAL A 94 -14.78 -30.86 -12.51
CA VAL A 94 -15.92 -31.43 -11.79
C VAL A 94 -16.99 -31.92 -12.78
N PRO A 95 -17.53 -33.14 -12.62
CA PRO A 95 -18.50 -33.71 -13.56
C PRO A 95 -19.86 -32.98 -13.61
N ALA A 96 -20.22 -32.25 -12.55
CA ALA A 96 -21.46 -31.48 -12.49
C ALA A 96 -21.41 -30.18 -13.32
N LEU A 97 -20.22 -29.78 -13.79
CA LEU A 97 -20.08 -28.60 -14.66
C LEU A 97 -20.30 -29.01 -16.11
N ASP A 98 -21.04 -28.18 -16.86
CA ASP A 98 -21.20 -28.38 -18.31
C ASP A 98 -19.84 -28.50 -19.00
N PRO A 99 -19.64 -29.50 -19.90
CA PRO A 99 -18.34 -29.76 -20.53
C PRO A 99 -17.76 -28.56 -21.30
N ALA A 100 -18.59 -27.74 -21.92
CA ALA A 100 -18.14 -26.54 -22.64
C ALA A 100 -17.66 -25.47 -21.67
N SER A 101 -18.38 -25.27 -20.59
CA SER A 101 -18.02 -24.38 -19.47
C SER A 101 -16.73 -24.86 -18.77
N GLY A 102 -16.60 -26.17 -18.54
CA GLY A 102 -15.39 -26.77 -17.98
C GLY A 102 -14.17 -26.56 -18.86
N LEU A 103 -14.30 -26.72 -20.17
CA LEU A 103 -13.22 -26.48 -21.14
C LEU A 103 -12.81 -25.00 -21.15
N LEU A 104 -13.77 -24.08 -21.18
CA LEU A 104 -13.51 -22.65 -21.16
C LEU A 104 -12.77 -22.23 -19.90
N LEU A 105 -13.24 -22.69 -18.74
CA LEU A 105 -12.62 -22.41 -17.44
C LEU A 105 -11.23 -23.02 -17.32
N SER A 106 -11.04 -24.28 -17.76
CA SER A 106 -9.73 -24.94 -17.73
C SER A 106 -8.70 -24.23 -18.61
N ARG A 107 -9.13 -23.68 -19.76
CA ARG A 107 -8.26 -22.89 -20.63
C ARG A 107 -7.83 -21.59 -19.97
N ALA A 108 -8.79 -20.83 -19.44
CA ALA A 108 -8.48 -19.56 -18.75
C ALA A 108 -7.60 -19.77 -17.52
N ALA A 109 -7.86 -20.83 -16.74
CA ALA A 109 -7.05 -21.18 -15.58
C ALA A 109 -5.60 -21.53 -15.97
N ARG A 110 -5.40 -22.32 -17.03
CA ARG A 110 -4.06 -22.62 -17.56
C ARG A 110 -3.36 -21.38 -18.06
N GLU A 111 -4.03 -20.52 -18.82
CA GLU A 111 -3.43 -19.25 -19.29
C GLU A 111 -2.97 -18.37 -18.12
N ALA A 112 -3.71 -18.36 -16.99
CA ALA A 112 -3.31 -17.67 -15.79
C ALA A 112 -2.13 -18.34 -15.06
N LEU A 113 -2.05 -19.67 -15.03
CA LEU A 113 -0.93 -20.41 -14.44
C LEU A 113 0.35 -20.30 -15.26
N ASP A 114 0.22 -20.30 -16.61
CA ASP A 114 1.33 -20.21 -17.55
C ASP A 114 1.77 -18.76 -17.80
N ALA A 115 1.08 -17.78 -17.19
CA ALA A 115 1.39 -16.38 -17.38
C ALA A 115 2.74 -16.04 -16.76
N GLU A 116 3.75 -15.92 -17.62
CA GLU A 116 5.10 -15.50 -17.27
C GLU A 116 5.19 -13.97 -17.30
N GLY A 117 6.10 -13.42 -16.52
CA GLY A 117 6.39 -12.00 -16.49
C GLY A 117 6.05 -11.32 -15.15
N PRO A 118 6.45 -10.07 -15.01
CA PRO A 118 6.25 -9.33 -13.79
C PRO A 118 4.74 -9.10 -13.53
N LEU A 119 4.36 -9.12 -12.25
CA LEU A 119 3.00 -8.80 -11.84
C LEU A 119 2.61 -7.38 -12.28
N VAL A 120 3.58 -6.46 -12.16
CA VAL A 120 3.49 -5.06 -12.56
C VAL A 120 4.83 -4.67 -13.18
N ASP A 121 4.80 -4.01 -14.32
CA ASP A 121 6.02 -3.55 -15.00
C ASP A 121 6.54 -2.24 -14.36
N ASP A 122 7.02 -2.36 -13.13
CA ASP A 122 7.58 -1.25 -12.36
C ASP A 122 9.09 -1.38 -12.12
N GLY A 123 9.73 -2.39 -12.68
CA GLY A 123 11.16 -2.64 -12.56
C GLY A 123 11.59 -3.10 -11.15
N LEU A 124 10.66 -3.48 -10.28
CA LEU A 124 10.96 -4.01 -8.94
C LEU A 124 11.18 -5.52 -8.94
N ASP A 125 10.78 -6.22 -10.01
CA ASP A 125 11.04 -7.64 -10.16
C ASP A 125 12.52 -7.86 -10.47
N THR A 126 13.27 -8.17 -9.44
CA THR A 126 14.68 -8.58 -9.54
C THR A 126 14.78 -10.04 -9.98
N SER A 127 14.06 -10.43 -10.99
CA SER A 127 14.33 -11.67 -11.74
C SER A 127 15.34 -11.44 -12.85
N THR A 128 16.21 -10.44 -12.67
CA THR A 128 17.45 -10.41 -13.45
C THR A 128 18.41 -11.36 -12.76
N PRO A 129 18.82 -12.46 -13.41
CA PRO A 129 19.92 -13.27 -12.91
C PRO A 129 21.11 -12.36 -12.64
N LEU A 130 21.79 -12.58 -11.52
CA LEU A 130 23.08 -11.99 -11.20
C LEU A 130 24.11 -12.50 -12.21
N GLU A 131 24.03 -12.07 -13.45
CA GLU A 131 25.09 -12.20 -14.42
C GLU A 131 25.28 -10.84 -15.07
N GLY A 132 26.42 -10.25 -14.69
CA GLY A 132 26.91 -9.00 -15.23
C GLY A 132 27.18 -9.12 -16.72
N THR A 133 26.16 -8.85 -17.51
CA THR A 133 26.34 -8.53 -18.91
C THR A 133 25.96 -7.07 -19.06
N PRO A 134 26.91 -6.19 -19.45
CA PRO A 134 26.60 -4.80 -19.69
C PRO A 134 25.57 -4.74 -20.82
N SER A 135 24.44 -4.11 -20.50
CA SER A 135 23.38 -3.80 -21.46
C SER A 135 23.99 -3.11 -22.67
N SER A 136 24.13 -3.83 -23.77
CA SER A 136 24.45 -3.23 -25.06
C SER A 136 23.35 -2.24 -25.41
N PRO A 137 23.70 -1.04 -25.90
CA PRO A 137 22.71 -0.08 -26.39
C PRO A 137 21.90 -0.71 -27.52
N PRO A 138 20.63 -0.35 -27.71
CA PRO A 138 19.82 -0.91 -28.78
C PRO A 138 20.44 -0.57 -30.12
N ALA A 139 21.06 -1.57 -30.76
CA ALA A 139 21.49 -1.47 -32.13
C ALA A 139 20.25 -1.36 -33.01
N SER A 140 20.23 -0.24 -33.72
CA SER A 140 19.36 0.17 -34.81
C SER A 140 18.76 -0.94 -35.68
N SER A 141 17.47 -0.77 -35.94
CA SER A 141 16.79 -1.03 -37.23
C SER A 141 17.18 -2.30 -38.00
N GLY A 142 16.51 -3.36 -37.68
CA GLY A 142 16.17 -4.42 -38.62
C GLY A 142 14.72 -4.78 -38.36
N ALA A 143 13.88 -4.88 -39.41
CA ALA A 143 12.47 -5.23 -39.31
C ALA A 143 12.30 -6.60 -38.60
N ALA A 144 12.33 -6.58 -37.28
CA ALA A 144 11.93 -7.70 -36.48
C ALA A 144 10.41 -7.76 -36.54
N LEU A 145 9.87 -8.90 -36.97
CA LEU A 145 8.48 -9.26 -36.76
C LEU A 145 8.10 -8.85 -35.32
N PRO A 146 6.95 -8.18 -35.11
CA PRO A 146 6.53 -7.82 -33.77
C PRO A 146 6.54 -9.09 -32.90
N ALA A 147 7.37 -9.08 -31.86
CA ALA A 147 7.33 -10.14 -30.85
C ALA A 147 5.88 -10.29 -30.40
N PRO A 148 5.41 -11.53 -30.20
CA PRO A 148 4.03 -11.73 -29.72
C PRO A 148 3.86 -10.85 -28.49
N THR A 149 2.91 -9.90 -28.58
CA THR A 149 2.61 -8.97 -27.49
C THR A 149 2.23 -9.82 -26.29
N THR A 150 3.17 -10.00 -25.37
CA THR A 150 2.92 -10.72 -24.12
C THR A 150 1.80 -9.97 -23.42
N ARG A 151 0.64 -10.61 -23.31
CA ARG A 151 -0.49 -10.00 -22.57
C ARG A 151 -0.03 -9.65 -21.17
N SER A 152 -0.40 -8.48 -20.69
CA SER A 152 -0.08 -8.11 -19.31
C SER A 152 -0.74 -9.08 -18.34
N ARG A 153 -0.07 -9.41 -17.25
CA ARG A 153 -0.59 -10.29 -16.19
C ARG A 153 -1.98 -9.83 -15.72
N ALA A 154 -2.19 -8.53 -15.57
CA ALA A 154 -3.47 -7.96 -15.16
C ALA A 154 -4.62 -8.28 -16.15
N LEU A 155 -4.36 -8.29 -17.45
CA LEU A 155 -5.37 -8.65 -18.45
C LEU A 155 -5.73 -10.14 -18.40
N ILE A 156 -4.74 -11.02 -18.24
CA ILE A 156 -4.96 -12.47 -18.13
C ILE A 156 -5.81 -12.77 -16.88
N GLU A 157 -5.49 -12.15 -15.76
CA GLU A 157 -6.23 -12.33 -14.52
C GLU A 157 -7.66 -11.77 -14.60
N SER A 158 -7.86 -10.66 -15.31
CA SER A 158 -9.18 -10.08 -15.58
C SER A 158 -10.00 -10.98 -16.50
N ASP A 159 -9.37 -11.61 -17.49
CA ASP A 159 -10.04 -12.59 -18.37
C ASP A 159 -10.48 -13.82 -17.58
N LEU A 160 -9.67 -14.34 -16.66
CA LEU A 160 -10.06 -15.42 -15.75
C LEU A 160 -11.28 -15.00 -14.90
N SER A 161 -11.29 -13.79 -14.36
CA SER A 161 -12.44 -13.28 -13.57
C SER A 161 -13.71 -13.21 -14.40
N ARG A 162 -13.62 -12.77 -15.66
CA ARG A 162 -14.75 -12.73 -16.60
C ARG A 162 -15.27 -14.14 -16.90
N VAL A 163 -14.38 -15.09 -17.15
CA VAL A 163 -14.76 -16.50 -17.39
C VAL A 163 -15.42 -17.09 -16.15
N LEU A 164 -14.90 -16.82 -14.96
CA LEU A 164 -15.49 -17.28 -13.70
C LEU A 164 -16.93 -16.75 -13.53
N ARG A 165 -17.19 -15.47 -13.77
CA ARG A 165 -18.55 -14.89 -13.70
C ARG A 165 -19.51 -15.57 -14.69
N THR A 166 -19.02 -15.88 -15.88
CA THR A 166 -19.84 -16.54 -16.93
C THR A 166 -20.14 -17.99 -16.57
N VAL A 167 -19.11 -18.75 -16.16
CA VAL A 167 -19.23 -20.19 -15.91
C VAL A 167 -19.92 -20.48 -14.58
N VAL A 168 -19.54 -19.76 -13.52
CA VAL A 168 -20.10 -19.92 -12.16
C VAL A 168 -21.26 -18.94 -11.96
N SER A 169 -22.20 -18.93 -12.94
CA SER A 169 -23.42 -18.16 -12.85
C SER A 169 -24.30 -18.62 -11.68
N GLU A 170 -25.28 -17.80 -11.28
CA GLU A 170 -26.15 -18.14 -10.14
C GLU A 170 -26.88 -19.50 -10.28
N PRO A 171 -27.41 -19.90 -11.46
CA PRO A 171 -27.94 -21.25 -11.62
C PRO A 171 -26.88 -22.34 -11.50
N ALA A 172 -25.71 -22.18 -12.17
CA ALA A 172 -24.61 -23.14 -12.06
C ALA A 172 -24.09 -23.28 -10.62
N ARG A 173 -24.00 -22.18 -9.89
CA ARG A 173 -23.58 -22.17 -8.48
C ARG A 173 -24.56 -22.98 -7.60
N ARG A 174 -25.86 -22.89 -7.85
CA ARG A 174 -26.86 -23.68 -7.12
C ARG A 174 -26.72 -25.16 -7.41
N GLU A 175 -26.51 -25.56 -8.65
CA GLU A 175 -26.28 -26.96 -9.05
C GLU A 175 -24.99 -27.51 -8.41
N LEU A 176 -23.87 -26.78 -8.53
CA LEU A 176 -22.60 -27.16 -7.92
C LEU A 176 -22.66 -27.26 -6.40
N SER A 177 -23.45 -26.41 -5.74
CA SER A 177 -23.60 -26.44 -4.28
C SER A 177 -24.50 -27.57 -3.79
N ALA A 178 -25.40 -28.05 -4.65
CA ALA A 178 -26.28 -29.19 -4.33
C ALA A 178 -25.58 -30.54 -4.48
N ASP A 179 -24.49 -30.61 -5.27
CA ASP A 179 -23.71 -31.82 -5.48
C ASP A 179 -22.60 -31.96 -4.44
N PRO A 180 -22.58 -33.02 -3.61
CA PRO A 180 -21.56 -33.22 -2.58
C PRO A 180 -20.13 -33.37 -3.15
N LEU A 181 -19.97 -33.79 -4.39
CA LEU A 181 -18.66 -33.96 -5.03
C LEU A 181 -18.09 -32.62 -5.52
N SER A 182 -18.94 -31.69 -5.93
CA SER A 182 -18.58 -30.39 -6.48
C SER A 182 -18.42 -29.31 -5.40
N LEU A 183 -19.17 -29.42 -4.32
CA LEU A 183 -19.19 -28.44 -3.23
C LEU A 183 -17.80 -28.12 -2.65
N PRO A 184 -16.88 -29.09 -2.40
CA PRO A 184 -15.54 -28.78 -1.92
C PRO A 184 -14.72 -27.91 -2.88
N ALA A 185 -14.79 -28.18 -4.18
CA ALA A 185 -14.07 -27.42 -5.21
C ALA A 185 -14.64 -25.99 -5.32
N LEU A 186 -15.97 -25.81 -5.31
CA LEU A 186 -16.62 -24.51 -5.28
C LEU A 186 -16.19 -23.68 -4.05
N ASN A 187 -16.23 -24.29 -2.87
CA ASN A 187 -15.80 -23.65 -1.62
C ASN A 187 -14.31 -23.27 -1.63
N ARG A 188 -13.47 -24.07 -2.29
CA ARG A 188 -12.04 -23.77 -2.46
C ARG A 188 -11.85 -22.55 -3.33
N LEU A 189 -12.56 -22.46 -4.46
CA LEU A 189 -12.55 -21.32 -5.35
C LEU A 189 -13.00 -20.03 -4.63
N ASP A 190 -14.12 -20.09 -3.91
CA ASP A 190 -14.66 -18.93 -3.18
C ASP A 190 -13.67 -18.40 -2.14
N ARG A 191 -13.00 -19.28 -1.42
CA ARG A 191 -11.95 -18.91 -0.48
C ARG A 191 -10.73 -18.30 -1.18
N ALA A 192 -10.34 -18.85 -2.34
CA ALA A 192 -9.22 -18.34 -3.11
C ALA A 192 -9.52 -16.93 -3.66
N CYS A 193 -10.71 -16.72 -4.22
CA CYS A 193 -11.16 -15.39 -4.68
C CYS A 193 -11.18 -14.37 -3.54
N SER A 194 -11.74 -14.73 -2.38
CA SER A 194 -11.80 -13.83 -1.22
C SER A 194 -10.41 -13.44 -0.71
N ARG A 195 -9.47 -14.39 -0.67
CA ARG A 195 -8.08 -14.13 -0.28
C ARG A 195 -7.36 -13.26 -1.29
N LEU A 196 -7.61 -13.45 -2.58
CA LEU A 196 -7.03 -12.63 -3.65
C LEU A 196 -7.45 -11.16 -3.51
N VAL A 197 -8.76 -10.90 -3.36
CA VAL A 197 -9.28 -9.53 -3.14
C VAL A 197 -8.57 -8.85 -1.97
N LEU A 198 -8.40 -9.59 -0.87
CA LEU A 198 -7.72 -9.08 0.31
C LEU A 198 -6.23 -8.82 0.04
N ALA A 199 -5.53 -9.76 -0.59
CA ALA A 199 -4.11 -9.62 -0.93
C ALA A 199 -3.87 -8.43 -1.87
N ARG A 200 -4.72 -8.23 -2.89
CA ARG A 200 -4.65 -7.07 -3.79
C ARG A 200 -4.84 -5.75 -3.04
N ARG A 201 -5.83 -5.68 -2.15
CA ARG A 201 -6.06 -4.49 -1.31
C ARG A 201 -4.85 -4.17 -0.43
N PHE A 202 -4.25 -5.18 0.20
CA PHE A 202 -3.05 -5.00 1.01
C PHE A 202 -1.87 -4.53 0.17
N HIS A 203 -1.62 -5.15 -0.99
CA HIS A 203 -0.57 -4.73 -1.90
C HIS A 203 -0.75 -3.26 -2.31
N ASN A 204 -1.92 -2.91 -2.82
CA ASN A 204 -2.21 -1.55 -3.28
C ASN A 204 -2.12 -0.51 -2.15
N THR A 205 -2.50 -0.88 -0.92
CA THR A 205 -2.33 0.00 0.26
C THR A 205 -0.87 0.26 0.55
N HIS A 206 -0.02 -0.77 0.58
CA HIS A 206 1.42 -0.60 0.83
C HIS A 206 2.12 0.17 -0.30
N VAL A 207 1.71 -0.04 -1.55
CA VAL A 207 2.18 0.77 -2.69
C VAL A 207 1.82 2.23 -2.50
N SER A 208 0.57 2.53 -2.17
CA SER A 208 0.10 3.91 -1.94
C SER A 208 0.84 4.59 -0.78
N GLU A 209 1.08 3.87 0.30
CA GLU A 209 1.87 4.38 1.43
C GLU A 209 3.33 4.66 1.04
N ALA A 210 3.94 3.76 0.26
CA ALA A 210 5.31 3.95 -0.24
C ALA A 210 5.39 5.15 -1.18
N GLN A 211 4.45 5.31 -2.10
CA GLN A 211 4.35 6.46 -3.01
C GLN A 211 4.17 7.76 -2.22
N ALA A 212 3.25 7.80 -1.25
CA ALA A 212 2.99 8.98 -0.42
C ALA A 212 4.23 9.39 0.40
N LEU A 213 4.99 8.42 0.92
CA LEU A 213 6.23 8.71 1.63
C LEU A 213 7.31 9.26 0.70
N ARG A 214 7.48 8.65 -0.49
CA ARG A 214 8.48 9.06 -1.49
C ARG A 214 8.15 10.42 -2.12
N ALA A 215 6.87 10.82 -2.17
CA ALA A 215 6.44 12.14 -2.64
C ALA A 215 6.84 13.28 -1.69
N ARG A 216 7.21 12.99 -0.44
CA ARG A 216 7.61 14.02 0.54
C ARG A 216 8.90 14.71 0.11
N LEU A 217 8.89 16.05 0.16
CA LEU A 217 9.97 16.91 -0.34
C LEU A 217 11.34 16.54 0.25
N LEU A 218 11.41 16.25 1.56
CA LEU A 218 12.65 15.85 2.23
C LEU A 218 13.20 14.51 1.73
N VAL A 219 12.32 13.53 1.45
CA VAL A 219 12.74 12.22 0.93
C VAL A 219 13.31 12.38 -0.49
N ARG A 220 12.70 13.25 -1.30
CA ARG A 220 13.15 13.57 -2.66
C ARG A 220 14.47 14.35 -2.65
N MET A 221 14.57 15.42 -1.85
CA MET A 221 15.77 16.26 -1.80
C MET A 221 16.99 15.51 -1.26
N CYS A 222 16.80 14.64 -0.26
CA CYS A 222 17.87 13.88 0.34
C CYS A 222 18.12 12.53 -0.36
N HIS A 223 17.42 12.23 -1.47
CA HIS A 223 17.52 10.97 -2.21
C HIS A 223 17.45 9.72 -1.33
N LEU A 224 16.63 9.78 -0.25
CA LEU A 224 16.52 8.70 0.76
C LEU A 224 15.97 7.39 0.19
N ALA A 225 15.28 7.42 -0.95
CA ALA A 225 14.78 6.25 -1.66
C ALA A 225 15.82 5.68 -2.66
N GLY A 226 16.99 6.30 -2.79
CA GLY A 226 18.00 5.92 -3.77
C GLY A 226 17.47 5.98 -5.22
N HIS A 227 17.90 5.04 -6.04
CA HIS A 227 17.48 4.90 -7.44
C HIS A 227 16.40 3.82 -7.64
N ALA A 228 15.84 3.27 -6.54
CA ALA A 228 14.80 2.26 -6.65
C ALA A 228 13.60 2.80 -7.44
N PRO A 229 13.05 2.05 -8.40
CA PRO A 229 11.89 2.46 -9.18
C PRO A 229 10.67 2.70 -8.29
N MET A 230 9.68 3.41 -8.81
CA MET A 230 8.46 3.72 -8.06
C MET A 230 7.52 2.51 -8.13
N PRO A 231 7.11 1.93 -7.00
CA PRO A 231 6.17 0.83 -7.00
C PRO A 231 4.83 1.27 -7.60
N GLN A 232 4.19 0.38 -8.34
CA GLN A 232 2.87 0.61 -8.94
C GLN A 232 1.83 -0.34 -8.35
N THR A 233 0.57 0.06 -8.39
CA THR A 233 -0.57 -0.75 -7.97
C THR A 233 -0.89 -1.81 -9.01
N PHE A 234 -1.38 -2.95 -8.53
CA PHE A 234 -1.92 -3.99 -9.40
C PHE A 234 -3.41 -3.74 -9.62
N ASP A 235 -3.78 -3.50 -10.88
CA ASP A 235 -5.15 -3.22 -11.28
C ASP A 235 -5.65 -4.32 -12.23
N ALA A 236 -6.24 -5.35 -11.65
CA ALA A 236 -6.96 -6.40 -12.36
C ALA A 236 -8.39 -6.48 -11.83
N ASP A 237 -9.33 -6.82 -12.70
CA ASP A 237 -10.70 -7.13 -12.30
C ASP A 237 -10.71 -8.42 -11.48
N ASP A 238 -11.05 -8.33 -10.21
CA ASP A 238 -11.17 -9.45 -9.28
C ASP A 238 -12.61 -9.72 -8.85
N ASP A 239 -13.56 -9.00 -9.44
CA ASP A 239 -14.98 -9.26 -9.22
C ASP A 239 -15.42 -10.57 -9.86
N THR A 240 -15.84 -11.50 -9.04
CA THR A 240 -16.37 -12.81 -9.45
C THR A 240 -17.86 -12.95 -9.11
N THR A 241 -18.53 -11.85 -8.76
CA THR A 241 -19.96 -11.82 -8.49
C THR A 241 -20.70 -12.13 -9.79
N PRO A 242 -21.61 -13.10 -9.81
CA PRO A 242 -22.42 -13.39 -10.99
C PRO A 242 -23.17 -12.14 -11.46
N GLU A 243 -23.11 -11.87 -12.75
CA GLU A 243 -23.87 -10.75 -13.33
C GLU A 243 -25.35 -11.03 -13.15
N ALA A 244 -26.06 -10.10 -12.52
CA ALA A 244 -27.50 -10.20 -12.38
C ALA A 244 -28.15 -10.29 -13.78
N PRO A 245 -29.12 -11.21 -13.98
CA PRO A 245 -29.83 -11.24 -15.26
C PRO A 245 -30.41 -9.84 -15.56
N PRO A 246 -30.36 -9.36 -16.80
CA PRO A 246 -30.97 -8.09 -17.14
C PRO A 246 -32.44 -8.14 -16.73
N GLU A 247 -32.88 -7.19 -15.91
CA GLU A 247 -34.29 -7.03 -15.57
C GLU A 247 -35.03 -6.91 -16.89
N ARG A 248 -35.90 -7.88 -17.18
CA ARG A 248 -36.79 -7.76 -18.32
C ARG A 248 -37.82 -6.70 -17.97
N ASP A 249 -37.71 -5.59 -18.65
CA ASP A 249 -38.74 -4.55 -18.68
C ASP A 249 -40.01 -5.08 -19.37
N ASP A 250 -40.54 -6.22 -18.93
CA ASP A 250 -41.81 -6.80 -19.37
C ASP A 250 -42.97 -6.29 -18.52
N GLU A 251 -42.97 -5.01 -18.20
CA GLU A 251 -44.19 -4.37 -17.69
C GLU A 251 -44.97 -3.82 -18.90
N VAL A 252 -45.51 -4.77 -19.70
CA VAL A 252 -46.61 -4.46 -20.61
C VAL A 252 -47.83 -4.18 -19.74
N GLN A 253 -48.12 -2.89 -19.50
CA GLN A 253 -49.39 -2.47 -18.94
C GLN A 253 -50.55 -2.95 -19.85
N PRO A 254 -51.47 -3.74 -19.32
CA PRO A 254 -52.71 -4.03 -20.06
C PRO A 254 -53.57 -2.75 -20.09
N ARG A 255 -54.00 -2.41 -21.31
CA ARG A 255 -55.04 -1.39 -21.54
C ARG A 255 -56.39 -1.85 -21.08
#